data_232ee2006da4bc8b238f3513479a7670
#
_entry.id   232ee2006da4bc8b238f3513479a7670
#
_cell.length_a   1.000
_cell.length_b   1.000
_cell.length_c   1.000
_cell.angle_alpha   90.00
_cell.angle_beta   90.00
_cell.angle_gamma   90.00
#
_symmetry.space_group_name_H-M   'P 1'
#
loop_
_entity.id
_entity.type
_entity.pdbx_description
1 polymer ?
#
loop_
_entity_poly.entity_id
_entity_poly.type
_entity_poly.pdbx_seq_one_letter_code
_entity_poly.pdbx_strand_id
1 'polypeptide(L)'
;MWFSCARGVMVPDNPLQQTASSCTFDPGLSSMHATSHSTRLSAMSMHTRLFAPVIAFLFCHAASAQSTLMQGKKTGEQVYTSVCMACHETGVAHAPKFGDKAAWAPLIAEGQHVLTGHAWVGVRAMPARGGSNETSLAEFARAVAHMARSSGGDWKDPDARLMRQIASEADKRLVKSIKEQQAMQRELHALVKAAK
;
A
#
# COMPACT_ATOMS: atom_id res chain seq x y z
N MET A 1 54.62 2.95 -0.75
CA MET A 1 54.06 1.64 -1.17
C MET A 1 52.62 1.63 -0.74
N TRP A 2 51.69 1.89 -1.67
CA TRP A 2 50.28 1.95 -1.42
C TRP A 2 49.60 0.83 -2.24
N PHE A 3 48.98 -0.12 -1.55
CA PHE A 3 48.16 -1.16 -2.22
C PHE A 3 46.71 -0.68 -2.22
N SER A 4 46.24 -0.37 -3.40
CA SER A 4 44.82 -0.14 -3.68
C SER A 4 44.15 -1.52 -3.88
N CYS A 5 43.20 -1.84 -3.00
CA CYS A 5 42.37 -3.02 -3.15
C CYS A 5 40.93 -2.56 -3.44
N ALA A 6 40.58 -2.49 -4.71
CA ALA A 6 39.21 -2.30 -5.15
C ALA A 6 38.47 -3.62 -4.98
N ARG A 7 37.57 -3.70 -4.00
CA ARG A 7 36.59 -4.80 -3.88
C ARG A 7 35.34 -4.41 -4.64
N GLY A 8 35.13 -5.05 -5.78
CA GLY A 8 33.86 -5.01 -6.51
C GLY A 8 32.74 -5.62 -5.66
N VAL A 9 31.71 -4.84 -5.42
CA VAL A 9 30.45 -5.34 -4.86
C VAL A 9 29.72 -6.07 -5.97
N MET A 10 29.68 -7.40 -5.90
CA MET A 10 28.76 -8.21 -6.71
C MET A 10 27.35 -7.97 -6.20
N VAL A 11 26.48 -7.45 -7.05
CA VAL A 11 25.05 -7.42 -6.87
C VAL A 11 24.52 -8.79 -7.26
N PRO A 12 23.87 -9.56 -6.38
CA PRO A 12 23.27 -10.82 -6.79
C PRO A 12 22.05 -10.58 -7.65
N ASP A 13 21.99 -11.27 -8.79
CA ASP A 13 20.87 -11.33 -9.72
C ASP A 13 19.58 -11.75 -9.00
N ASN A 14 18.52 -10.99 -9.21
CA ASN A 14 17.20 -11.24 -8.66
C ASN A 14 16.43 -12.26 -9.54
N PRO A 15 16.11 -13.48 -9.05
CA PRO A 15 15.42 -14.51 -9.83
C PRO A 15 13.89 -14.40 -9.70
N LEU A 16 13.31 -13.24 -9.96
CA LEU A 16 11.84 -13.06 -9.95
C LEU A 16 11.31 -12.60 -11.32
N GLN A 17 11.82 -13.19 -12.36
CA GLN A 17 11.27 -13.01 -13.70
C GLN A 17 11.16 -14.38 -14.38
N GLN A 18 10.18 -15.19 -13.95
CA GLN A 18 9.63 -16.31 -14.74
C GLN A 18 8.52 -16.99 -13.92
N THR A 19 7.27 -16.67 -14.21
CA THR A 19 6.15 -17.62 -14.39
C THR A 19 4.97 -16.86 -14.97
N ALA A 20 5.00 -16.65 -16.29
CA ALA A 20 3.78 -16.43 -17.04
C ALA A 20 3.11 -17.80 -17.19
N SER A 21 2.17 -18.14 -16.31
CA SER A 21 1.27 -19.28 -16.50
C SER A 21 0.25 -18.93 -17.56
N SER A 22 0.44 -19.48 -18.75
CA SER A 22 -0.53 -19.54 -19.81
C SER A 22 -1.74 -20.38 -19.37
N CYS A 23 -2.86 -19.72 -19.17
CA CYS A 23 -4.17 -20.41 -19.10
C CYS A 23 -4.56 -20.86 -20.50
N THR A 24 -4.33 -22.12 -20.82
CA THR A 24 -4.91 -22.79 -21.97
C THR A 24 -6.35 -23.12 -21.65
N PHE A 25 -7.26 -22.49 -22.39
CA PHE A 25 -8.68 -22.82 -22.39
C PHE A 25 -8.90 -24.05 -23.28
N ASP A 26 -9.32 -25.17 -22.70
CA ASP A 26 -9.64 -26.41 -23.38
C ASP A 26 -11.14 -26.41 -23.76
N PRO A 27 -11.49 -26.43 -25.06
CA PRO A 27 -12.88 -26.56 -25.47
C PRO A 27 -13.26 -28.04 -25.59
N GLY A 28 -13.68 -28.64 -24.45
CA GLY A 28 -14.27 -29.99 -24.44
C GLY A 28 -15.56 -30.05 -25.24
N LEU A 29 -15.53 -30.86 -26.31
CA LEU A 29 -16.66 -31.28 -27.08
C LEU A 29 -17.73 -31.96 -26.20
N SER A 30 -18.95 -31.49 -26.27
CA SER A 30 -20.13 -32.33 -26.00
C SER A 30 -21.22 -32.03 -27.01
N SER A 31 -21.39 -33.01 -27.89
CA SER A 31 -22.47 -33.16 -28.85
C SER A 31 -23.80 -33.35 -28.13
N MET A 32 -24.83 -32.55 -28.47
CA MET A 32 -26.25 -32.96 -28.34
C MET A 32 -27.15 -32.16 -29.27
N HIS A 33 -27.63 -32.88 -30.28
CA HIS A 33 -28.94 -32.88 -30.92
C HIS A 33 -29.66 -31.56 -31.29
N ALA A 34 -29.81 -31.46 -32.59
CA ALA A 34 -30.65 -30.54 -33.32
C ALA A 34 -32.14 -30.67 -32.97
N THR A 35 -32.77 -29.55 -32.66
CA THR A 35 -34.20 -29.34 -32.88
C THR A 35 -34.40 -27.99 -33.56
N SER A 36 -34.91 -28.09 -34.80
CA SER A 36 -35.27 -26.99 -35.69
C SER A 36 -36.45 -26.20 -35.13
N HIS A 37 -36.26 -24.94 -34.77
CA HIS A 37 -37.32 -23.94 -34.74
C HIS A 37 -36.86 -22.69 -35.46
N SER A 38 -37.46 -22.54 -36.64
CA SER A 38 -37.40 -21.33 -37.47
C SER A 38 -37.99 -20.15 -36.73
N THR A 39 -37.17 -19.18 -36.32
CA THR A 39 -37.66 -17.88 -35.87
C THR A 39 -36.88 -16.78 -36.57
N ARG A 40 -37.60 -15.88 -37.18
CA ARG A 40 -37.20 -14.76 -38.04
C ARG A 40 -36.04 -13.94 -37.44
N LEU A 41 -34.99 -13.78 -38.21
CA LEU A 41 -33.90 -12.86 -37.98
C LEU A 41 -34.38 -11.40 -38.13
N SER A 42 -34.65 -10.75 -37.02
CA SER A 42 -34.64 -9.28 -36.98
C SER A 42 -33.20 -8.81 -37.00
N ALA A 43 -32.87 -8.01 -38.00
CA ALA A 43 -31.58 -7.37 -38.19
C ALA A 43 -31.27 -6.45 -36.97
N MET A 44 -30.59 -6.95 -35.98
CA MET A 44 -30.02 -6.12 -34.90
C MET A 44 -28.67 -5.56 -35.37
N SER A 45 -28.62 -4.23 -35.41
CA SER A 45 -27.55 -3.35 -35.82
C SER A 45 -26.19 -3.84 -35.40
N MET A 46 -25.29 -3.92 -36.35
CA MET A 46 -23.89 -4.38 -36.27
C MET A 46 -22.98 -3.51 -35.39
N HIS A 47 -23.52 -2.40 -34.86
CA HIS A 47 -22.76 -1.43 -34.06
C HIS A 47 -22.70 -1.75 -32.56
N THR A 48 -23.59 -2.65 -32.04
CA THR A 48 -23.64 -2.93 -30.58
C THR A 48 -22.61 -3.98 -30.12
N ARG A 49 -21.98 -4.70 -31.04
CA ARG A 49 -21.02 -5.79 -30.68
C ARG A 49 -19.59 -5.34 -30.44
N LEU A 50 -19.21 -4.13 -30.84
CA LEU A 50 -17.85 -3.60 -30.68
C LEU A 50 -17.61 -2.91 -29.34
N PHE A 51 -18.65 -2.49 -28.62
CA PHE A 51 -18.49 -1.79 -27.33
C PHE A 51 -18.45 -2.74 -26.10
N ALA A 52 -19.00 -3.94 -26.20
CA ALA A 52 -19.03 -4.89 -25.08
C ALA A 52 -17.63 -5.33 -24.58
N PRO A 53 -16.63 -5.62 -25.43
CA PRO A 53 -15.31 -6.04 -24.96
C PRO A 53 -14.50 -4.91 -24.34
N VAL A 54 -14.72 -3.66 -24.76
CA VAL A 54 -13.99 -2.49 -24.21
C VAL A 54 -14.43 -2.20 -22.78
N ILE A 55 -15.72 -2.30 -22.48
CA ILE A 55 -16.25 -2.08 -21.13
C ILE A 55 -15.78 -3.19 -20.18
N ALA A 56 -15.74 -4.45 -20.62
CA ALA A 56 -15.23 -5.56 -19.81
C ALA A 56 -13.72 -5.39 -19.47
N PHE A 57 -12.93 -4.86 -20.39
CA PHE A 57 -11.48 -4.60 -20.15
C PHE A 57 -11.26 -3.48 -19.12
N LEU A 58 -12.08 -2.43 -19.11
CA LEU A 58 -11.98 -1.34 -18.15
C LEU A 58 -12.32 -1.77 -16.71
N PHE A 59 -13.28 -2.70 -16.55
CA PHE A 59 -13.63 -3.22 -15.21
C PHE A 59 -12.56 -4.16 -14.61
N CYS A 60 -11.79 -4.87 -15.44
CA CYS A 60 -10.78 -5.82 -14.95
C CYS A 60 -9.58 -5.11 -14.28
N HIS A 61 -9.23 -3.90 -14.71
CA HIS A 61 -8.09 -3.15 -14.15
C HIS A 61 -8.39 -2.56 -12.74
N ALA A 62 -9.64 -2.22 -12.46
CA ALA A 62 -10.03 -1.67 -11.15
C ALA A 62 -9.94 -2.73 -10.03
N ALA A 63 -10.25 -3.99 -10.32
CA ALA A 63 -10.18 -5.08 -9.35
C ALA A 63 -8.73 -5.41 -8.94
N SER A 64 -7.77 -5.30 -9.85
CA SER A 64 -6.35 -5.58 -9.56
C SER A 64 -5.73 -4.57 -8.61
N ALA A 65 -6.04 -3.28 -8.73
CA ALA A 65 -5.54 -2.24 -7.86
C ALA A 65 -6.05 -2.37 -6.40
N GLN A 66 -7.29 -2.81 -6.24
CA GLN A 66 -7.87 -3.05 -4.91
C GLN A 66 -7.19 -4.22 -4.19
N SER A 67 -6.86 -5.28 -4.91
CA SER A 67 -6.17 -6.45 -4.35
C SER A 67 -4.81 -6.07 -3.79
N THR A 68 -4.08 -5.18 -4.45
CA THR A 68 -2.74 -4.73 -4.01
C THR A 68 -2.79 -3.95 -2.70
N LEU A 69 -3.78 -3.08 -2.51
CA LEU A 69 -3.92 -2.29 -1.29
C LEU A 69 -4.34 -3.13 -0.06
N MET A 70 -4.95 -4.29 -0.27
CA MET A 70 -5.44 -5.18 0.80
C MET A 70 -4.48 -6.33 1.12
N GLN A 71 -3.27 -6.32 0.58
CA GLN A 71 -2.28 -7.38 0.78
C GLN A 71 -1.84 -7.51 2.24
N GLY A 72 -1.46 -8.75 2.59
CA GLY A 72 -0.96 -9.10 3.91
C GLY A 72 -1.99 -9.86 4.75
N LYS A 73 -1.49 -10.85 5.50
CA LYS A 73 -2.31 -11.80 6.29
C LYS A 73 -2.26 -11.54 7.80
N LYS A 74 -1.29 -10.75 8.27
CA LYS A 74 -1.12 -10.49 9.70
C LYS A 74 -2.27 -9.64 10.24
N THR A 75 -2.74 -9.98 11.44
CA THR A 75 -3.69 -9.16 12.20
C THR A 75 -3.01 -7.90 12.74
N GLY A 76 -3.81 -6.91 13.15
CA GLY A 76 -3.29 -5.70 13.80
C GLY A 76 -2.49 -6.00 15.06
N GLU A 77 -2.94 -6.95 15.88
CA GLU A 77 -2.24 -7.40 17.08
C GLU A 77 -0.90 -8.07 16.76
N GLN A 78 -0.86 -8.94 15.75
CA GLN A 78 0.38 -9.60 15.33
C GLN A 78 1.43 -8.59 14.87
N VAL A 79 1.03 -7.56 14.10
CA VAL A 79 1.95 -6.51 13.67
C VAL A 79 2.34 -5.62 14.85
N TYR A 80 1.40 -5.26 15.73
CA TYR A 80 1.73 -4.52 16.96
C TYR A 80 2.82 -5.23 17.75
N THR A 81 2.63 -6.51 18.05
CA THR A 81 3.58 -7.29 18.85
C THR A 81 4.96 -7.42 18.19
N SER A 82 5.01 -7.58 16.87
CA SER A 82 6.29 -7.80 16.17
C SER A 82 7.03 -6.53 15.78
N VAL A 83 6.35 -5.39 15.67
CA VAL A 83 6.92 -4.14 15.16
C VAL A 83 6.72 -2.96 16.10
N CYS A 84 5.48 -2.67 16.48
CA CYS A 84 5.10 -1.42 17.14
C CYS A 84 5.46 -1.42 18.65
N MET A 85 5.36 -2.57 19.29
CA MET A 85 5.55 -2.76 20.72
C MET A 85 6.90 -2.28 21.22
N ALA A 86 7.95 -2.39 20.40
CA ALA A 86 9.30 -1.96 20.75
C ALA A 86 9.37 -0.50 21.26
N CYS A 87 8.51 0.37 20.73
CA CYS A 87 8.46 1.77 21.15
C CYS A 87 7.16 2.12 21.91
N HIS A 88 6.03 1.58 21.47
CA HIS A 88 4.73 1.97 21.98
C HIS A 88 4.30 1.27 23.28
N GLU A 89 5.01 0.23 23.71
CA GLU A 89 4.80 -0.38 25.03
C GLU A 89 5.31 0.53 26.15
N THR A 90 6.53 1.02 26.00
CA THR A 90 7.23 1.77 27.05
C THR A 90 7.21 3.29 26.84
N GLY A 91 6.90 3.78 25.62
CA GLY A 91 6.88 5.19 25.28
C GLY A 91 8.27 5.74 24.92
N VAL A 92 9.19 4.91 24.41
CA VAL A 92 10.50 5.34 23.93
C VAL A 92 10.37 6.48 22.92
N ALA A 93 11.26 7.46 22.99
CA ALA A 93 11.29 8.62 22.12
C ALA A 93 9.95 9.39 22.05
N HIS A 94 9.23 9.42 23.16
CA HIS A 94 7.91 10.05 23.28
C HIS A 94 6.80 9.39 22.41
N ALA A 95 6.96 8.10 22.11
CA ALA A 95 5.89 7.35 21.46
C ALA A 95 4.65 7.30 22.35
N PRO A 96 3.45 7.53 21.83
CA PRO A 96 2.22 7.39 22.62
C PRO A 96 2.06 5.92 23.04
N LYS A 97 1.97 5.69 24.36
CA LYS A 97 1.91 4.33 24.89
C LYS A 97 0.62 3.62 24.49
N PHE A 98 0.73 2.34 24.26
CA PHE A 98 -0.41 1.47 24.02
C PHE A 98 -1.37 1.50 25.23
N GLY A 99 -2.66 1.71 24.99
CA GLY A 99 -3.67 1.81 26.03
C GLY A 99 -3.77 3.16 26.74
N ASP A 100 -2.86 4.10 26.49
CA ASP A 100 -2.93 5.45 27.07
C ASP A 100 -3.97 6.30 26.34
N LYS A 101 -5.19 6.28 26.86
CA LYS A 101 -6.32 7.02 26.31
C LYS A 101 -6.07 8.52 26.19
N ALA A 102 -5.37 9.12 27.14
CA ALA A 102 -5.11 10.56 27.14
C ALA A 102 -4.13 10.95 26.03
N ALA A 103 -3.05 10.21 25.87
CA ALA A 103 -2.08 10.42 24.80
C ALA A 103 -2.66 10.15 23.40
N TRP A 104 -3.59 9.20 23.28
CA TRP A 104 -4.19 8.82 22.00
C TRP A 104 -5.41 9.67 21.60
N ALA A 105 -6.11 10.31 22.53
CA ALA A 105 -7.31 11.09 22.21
C ALA A 105 -7.10 12.13 21.10
N PRO A 106 -6.08 13.00 21.13
CA PRO A 106 -5.84 13.96 20.07
C PRO A 106 -5.45 13.29 18.74
N LEU A 107 -4.76 12.15 18.77
CA LEU A 107 -4.37 11.41 17.59
C LEU A 107 -5.57 10.73 16.92
N ILE A 108 -6.47 10.17 17.72
CA ILE A 108 -7.73 9.59 17.25
C ILE A 108 -8.61 10.65 16.61
N ALA A 109 -8.63 11.87 17.17
CA ALA A 109 -9.36 12.99 16.62
C ALA A 109 -8.88 13.47 15.25
N GLU A 110 -7.62 13.22 14.88
CA GLU A 110 -7.12 13.49 13.51
C GLU A 110 -7.84 12.64 12.45
N GLY A 111 -8.37 11.50 12.84
CA GLY A 111 -9.02 10.54 11.95
C GLY A 111 -8.10 9.45 11.45
N GLN A 112 -8.70 8.26 11.22
CA GLN A 112 -7.94 7.03 10.95
C GLN A 112 -7.04 7.13 9.71
N HIS A 113 -7.53 7.72 8.61
CA HIS A 113 -6.73 7.82 7.38
C HIS A 113 -5.57 8.79 7.52
N VAL A 114 -5.76 9.91 8.24
CA VAL A 114 -4.73 10.93 8.46
C VAL A 114 -3.62 10.35 9.34
N LEU A 115 -3.98 9.88 10.53
CA LEU A 115 -3.00 9.33 11.46
C LEU A 115 -2.21 8.16 10.85
N THR A 116 -2.91 7.23 10.18
CA THR A 116 -2.26 6.07 9.57
C THR A 116 -1.34 6.47 8.41
N GLY A 117 -1.76 7.40 7.55
CA GLY A 117 -0.95 7.92 6.46
C GLY A 117 0.32 8.63 6.96
N HIS A 118 0.21 9.43 8.02
CA HIS A 118 1.35 10.09 8.66
C HIS A 118 2.33 9.08 9.28
N ALA A 119 1.82 8.11 10.03
CA ALA A 119 2.63 7.07 10.64
C ALA A 119 3.32 6.17 9.60
N TRP A 120 2.68 5.90 8.47
CA TRP A 120 3.27 5.15 7.37
C TRP A 120 4.52 5.80 6.78
N VAL A 121 4.48 7.10 6.57
CA VAL A 121 5.62 7.88 6.03
C VAL A 121 6.68 8.16 7.10
N GLY A 122 6.28 8.10 8.36
CA GLY A 122 7.09 8.48 9.50
C GLY A 122 6.71 9.87 10.04
N VAL A 123 6.76 10.01 11.36
CA VAL A 123 6.38 11.24 12.05
C VAL A 123 7.23 11.45 13.30
N ARG A 124 7.84 12.63 13.44
CA ARG A 124 8.75 12.94 14.56
C ARG A 124 9.87 11.89 14.67
N ALA A 125 9.96 11.20 15.82
CA ALA A 125 10.95 10.14 16.04
C ALA A 125 10.49 8.76 15.54
N MET A 126 9.25 8.63 15.10
CA MET A 126 8.74 7.37 14.53
C MET A 126 9.26 7.19 13.10
N PRO A 127 10.02 6.13 12.81
CA PRO A 127 10.49 5.87 11.45
C PRO A 127 9.33 5.45 10.53
N ALA A 128 9.52 5.61 9.23
CA ALA A 128 8.57 5.14 8.24
C ALA A 128 8.26 3.65 8.45
N ARG A 129 7.00 3.26 8.30
CA ARG A 129 6.49 1.89 8.49
C ARG A 129 6.80 1.29 9.88
N GLY A 130 7.04 2.14 10.89
CA GLY A 130 7.49 1.68 12.20
C GLY A 130 8.87 1.02 12.19
N GLY A 131 9.68 1.26 11.15
CA GLY A 131 11.00 0.64 10.94
C GLY A 131 10.97 -0.73 10.25
N SER A 132 9.79 -1.25 9.86
CA SER A 132 9.66 -2.53 9.16
C SER A 132 9.45 -2.36 7.66
N ASN A 133 10.37 -2.86 6.84
CA ASN A 133 10.23 -2.88 5.39
C ASN A 133 9.36 -4.02 4.86
N GLU A 134 9.06 -5.02 5.69
CA GLU A 134 8.30 -6.21 5.32
C GLU A 134 6.79 -6.07 5.57
N THR A 135 6.38 -5.09 6.37
CA THR A 135 4.97 -4.86 6.70
C THR A 135 4.27 -4.18 5.55
N SER A 136 3.21 -4.78 5.01
CA SER A 136 2.37 -4.16 4.00
C SER A 136 1.55 -3.00 4.56
N LEU A 137 1.08 -2.09 3.70
CA LEU A 137 0.25 -0.95 4.13
C LEU A 137 -1.02 -1.42 4.85
N ALA A 138 -1.64 -2.50 4.38
CA ALA A 138 -2.86 -3.04 4.98
C ALA A 138 -2.59 -3.64 6.38
N GLU A 139 -1.51 -4.35 6.55
CA GLU A 139 -1.10 -4.88 7.85
C GLU A 139 -0.77 -3.77 8.84
N PHE A 140 -0.02 -2.76 8.38
CA PHE A 140 0.28 -1.58 9.18
C PHE A 140 -0.98 -0.84 9.60
N ALA A 141 -1.92 -0.62 8.69
CA ALA A 141 -3.17 0.06 8.97
C ALA A 141 -4.06 -0.71 9.97
N ARG A 142 -4.05 -2.05 9.93
CA ARG A 142 -4.68 -2.89 10.97
C ARG A 142 -4.01 -2.72 12.34
N ALA A 143 -2.68 -2.60 12.38
CA ALA A 143 -1.96 -2.38 13.63
C ALA A 143 -2.30 -1.02 14.25
N VAL A 144 -2.34 0.05 13.44
CA VAL A 144 -2.74 1.38 13.92
C VAL A 144 -4.18 1.36 14.44
N ALA A 145 -5.09 0.69 13.74
CA ALA A 145 -6.47 0.51 14.21
C ALA A 145 -6.55 -0.28 15.53
N HIS A 146 -5.74 -1.33 15.67
CA HIS A 146 -5.65 -2.10 16.91
C HIS A 146 -5.18 -1.23 18.09
N MET A 147 -4.13 -0.44 17.89
CA MET A 147 -3.60 0.46 18.92
C MET A 147 -4.61 1.53 19.31
N ALA A 148 -5.30 2.13 18.34
CA ALA A 148 -6.34 3.12 18.60
C ALA A 148 -7.50 2.53 19.39
N ARG A 149 -7.98 1.33 19.06
CA ARG A 149 -9.04 0.63 19.81
C ARG A 149 -8.64 0.38 21.26
N SER A 150 -7.44 -0.11 21.47
CA SER A 150 -6.91 -0.37 22.82
C SER A 150 -6.76 0.92 23.63
N SER A 151 -6.68 2.07 22.96
CA SER A 151 -6.49 3.38 23.56
C SER A 151 -7.76 4.24 23.56
N GLY A 152 -8.93 3.63 23.36
CA GLY A 152 -10.25 4.30 23.51
C GLY A 152 -10.89 4.75 22.20
N GLY A 153 -10.33 4.46 21.04
CA GLY A 153 -10.95 4.69 19.74
C GLY A 153 -11.91 3.55 19.35
N ASP A 154 -12.80 3.83 18.41
CA ASP A 154 -13.76 2.88 17.85
C ASP A 154 -13.39 2.41 16.41
N TRP A 155 -12.15 2.60 16.01
CA TRP A 155 -11.67 2.33 14.66
C TRP A 155 -11.76 0.86 14.29
N LYS A 156 -12.24 0.61 13.08
CA LYS A 156 -12.31 -0.74 12.52
C LYS A 156 -11.09 -1.02 11.65
N ASP A 157 -10.86 -2.29 11.38
CA ASP A 157 -9.87 -2.66 10.37
C ASP A 157 -10.28 -2.05 9.03
N PRO A 158 -9.32 -1.48 8.27
CA PRO A 158 -9.63 -0.69 7.10
C PRO A 158 -10.21 -1.54 5.96
N ASP A 159 -11.30 -1.06 5.40
CA ASP A 159 -11.84 -1.55 4.14
C ASP A 159 -11.09 -0.95 2.92
N ALA A 160 -11.45 -1.39 1.72
CA ALA A 160 -10.81 -0.91 0.49
C ALA A 160 -10.97 0.59 0.24
N ARG A 161 -12.05 1.22 0.73
CA ARG A 161 -12.26 2.67 0.62
C ARG A 161 -11.30 3.41 1.53
N LEU A 162 -11.25 3.02 2.78
CA LEU A 162 -10.37 3.62 3.79
C LEU A 162 -8.90 3.42 3.42
N MET A 163 -8.53 2.25 2.87
CA MET A 163 -7.17 2.00 2.38
C MET A 163 -6.75 2.96 1.26
N ARG A 164 -7.65 3.33 0.35
CA ARG A 164 -7.37 4.36 -0.67
C ARG A 164 -7.15 5.74 -0.04
N GLN A 165 -7.94 6.09 0.99
CA GLN A 165 -7.77 7.36 1.71
C GLN A 165 -6.42 7.40 2.45
N ILE A 166 -6.03 6.31 3.11
CA ILE A 166 -4.74 6.17 3.78
C ILE A 166 -3.59 6.31 2.77
N ALA A 167 -3.65 5.60 1.65
CA ALA A 167 -2.63 5.68 0.61
C ALA A 167 -2.50 7.10 0.02
N SER A 168 -3.63 7.76 -0.23
CA SER A 168 -3.65 9.15 -0.71
C SER A 168 -3.05 10.12 0.30
N GLU A 169 -3.33 9.95 1.59
CA GLU A 169 -2.77 10.82 2.63
C GLU A 169 -1.26 10.58 2.82
N ALA A 170 -0.84 9.32 2.79
CA ALA A 170 0.59 8.98 2.81
C ALA A 170 1.35 9.58 1.63
N ASP A 171 0.77 9.55 0.43
CA ASP A 171 1.36 10.16 -0.78
C ASP A 171 1.51 11.68 -0.63
N LYS A 172 0.46 12.37 -0.20
CA LYS A 172 0.51 13.83 0.05
C LYS A 172 1.62 14.20 1.02
N ARG A 173 1.74 13.44 2.13
CA ARG A 173 2.77 13.68 3.13
C ARG A 173 4.16 13.41 2.58
N LEU A 174 4.34 12.35 1.81
CA LEU A 174 5.61 12.02 1.17
C LEU A 174 6.04 13.11 0.18
N VAL A 175 5.12 13.57 -0.68
CA VAL A 175 5.38 14.68 -1.62
C VAL A 175 5.81 15.94 -0.88
N LYS A 176 5.15 16.27 0.24
CA LYS A 176 5.56 17.41 1.08
C LYS A 176 6.98 17.24 1.61
N SER A 177 7.29 16.09 2.19
CA SER A 177 8.63 15.77 2.73
C SER A 177 9.72 15.86 1.66
N ILE A 178 9.47 15.34 0.45
CA ILE A 178 10.40 15.43 -0.68
C ILE A 178 10.67 16.88 -1.06
N LYS A 179 9.64 17.72 -1.13
CA LYS A 179 9.79 19.16 -1.44
C LYS A 179 10.65 19.88 -0.41
N GLU A 180 10.43 19.59 0.88
CA GLU A 180 11.22 20.17 2.00
C GLU A 180 12.69 19.75 1.92
N GLN A 181 12.96 18.48 1.66
CA GLN A 181 14.32 17.96 1.49
C GLN A 181 15.03 18.57 0.27
N GLN A 182 14.33 18.71 -0.86
CA GLN A 182 14.86 19.37 -2.05
C GLN A 182 15.16 20.85 -1.82
N ALA A 183 14.34 21.55 -1.03
CA ALA A 183 14.60 22.94 -0.66
C ALA A 183 15.89 23.04 0.18
N MET A 184 16.04 22.22 1.19
CA MET A 184 17.24 22.14 2.02
C MET A 184 18.48 21.78 1.19
N GLN A 185 18.37 20.85 0.25
CA GLN A 185 19.48 20.49 -0.64
C GLN A 185 19.94 21.67 -1.49
N ARG A 186 18.98 22.45 -2.06
CA ARG A 186 19.30 23.67 -2.83
C ARG A 186 20.03 24.69 -1.97
N GLU A 187 19.59 24.89 -0.73
CA GLU A 187 20.25 25.82 0.21
C GLU A 187 21.68 25.38 0.51
N LEU A 188 21.90 24.11 0.82
CA LEU A 188 23.25 23.58 1.07
C LEU A 188 24.17 23.74 -0.16
N HIS A 189 23.65 23.50 -1.36
CA HIS A 189 24.43 23.72 -2.59
C HIS A 189 24.82 25.19 -2.79
N ALA A 190 23.91 26.12 -2.46
CA ALA A 190 24.20 27.56 -2.53
C ALA A 190 25.32 27.95 -1.53
N LEU A 191 25.26 27.45 -0.29
CA LEU A 191 26.30 27.68 0.72
C LEU A 191 27.66 27.14 0.28
N VAL A 192 27.71 25.92 -0.25
CA VAL A 192 28.97 25.33 -0.76
C VAL A 192 29.52 26.14 -1.93
N LYS A 193 28.66 26.67 -2.81
CA LYS A 193 29.12 27.54 -3.92
C LYS A 193 29.64 28.88 -3.46
N ALA A 194 29.02 29.47 -2.43
CA ALA A 194 29.45 30.76 -1.87
C ALA A 194 30.77 30.66 -1.06
N ALA A 195 31.14 29.48 -0.60
CA ALA A 195 32.37 29.23 0.17
C ALA A 195 33.62 28.96 -0.69
N LYS A 196 33.49 28.95 -2.03
CA LYS A 196 34.58 28.81 -3.00
C LYS A 196 35.05 30.16 -3.48
#